data_212d734808968cd51f9dbb84c01cdd1a
#
_entry.id   212d734808968cd51f9dbb84c01cdd1a
#
_cell.length_a   1.000
_cell.length_b   1.000
_cell.length_c   1.000
_cell.angle_alpha   90.00
_cell.angle_beta   90.00
_cell.angle_gamma   90.00
#
_symmetry.space_group_name_H-M   'P 1'
#
loop_
_entity.id
_entity.type
_entity.pdbx_description
1 polymer ?
#
loop_
_entity_poly.entity_id
_entity_poly.type
_entity_poly.pdbx_seq_one_letter_code
_entity_poly.pdbx_strand_id
1 'polypeptide(L)'
;VEKKRLPLFVPVDCNTLKAAVGRVHGDDRLTTIVMGKGEHAIDSTTLVIPSAMNIVGDPGVPKNEIVVLGGIKFNKGIQGNCHLQHLTLRQAKWFGVYGESSFTMEDVVVEQCRSYGVYASGTGVVGRCTNVEVHQCGQSGMFASDGASITLIGAKTTVHHNCTRGRSD
;
A
#
# COMPACT_ATOMS: atom_id res chain seq x y z
N VAL A 1 -2.78 -7.10 -32.43
CA VAL A 1 -1.63 -6.35 -31.89
C VAL A 1 -1.96 -5.95 -30.46
N GLU A 2 -1.32 -6.60 -29.47
CA GLU A 2 -1.46 -6.20 -28.08
C GLU A 2 -1.03 -4.75 -27.95
N LYS A 3 -1.97 -3.86 -27.61
CA LYS A 3 -1.62 -2.48 -27.26
C LYS A 3 -0.78 -2.53 -26.00
N LYS A 4 0.49 -2.16 -26.11
CA LYS A 4 1.42 -2.06 -24.99
C LYS A 4 0.79 -1.14 -23.92
N ARG A 5 0.44 -1.71 -22.77
CA ARG A 5 -0.07 -0.94 -21.64
C ARG A 5 1.07 -0.11 -21.09
N LEU A 6 0.97 1.21 -21.21
CA LEU A 6 1.99 2.13 -20.70
C LEU A 6 1.71 2.43 -19.24
N PRO A 7 2.72 2.43 -18.37
CA PRO A 7 2.56 2.87 -17.00
C PRO A 7 2.30 4.38 -16.94
N LEU A 8 1.59 4.80 -15.90
CA LEU A 8 1.34 6.19 -15.57
C LEU A 8 2.35 6.66 -14.53
N PHE A 9 3.08 7.73 -14.80
CA PHE A 9 4.11 8.24 -13.90
C PHE A 9 3.59 9.38 -13.03
N VAL A 10 3.91 9.32 -11.73
CA VAL A 10 3.67 10.39 -10.76
C VAL A 10 5.02 10.92 -10.28
N PRO A 11 5.29 12.23 -10.33
CA PRO A 11 4.36 13.34 -10.63
C PRO A 11 4.29 13.77 -12.11
N VAL A 12 4.90 13.05 -13.03
CA VAL A 12 5.06 13.49 -14.44
C VAL A 12 3.73 13.54 -15.20
N ASP A 13 3.00 12.41 -15.23
CA ASP A 13 1.72 12.30 -15.95
C ASP A 13 0.52 12.76 -15.13
N CYS A 14 0.62 12.62 -13.82
CA CYS A 14 -0.34 13.09 -12.83
C CYS A 14 0.40 13.74 -11.68
N ASN A 15 -0.10 14.86 -11.18
CA ASN A 15 0.53 15.58 -10.07
C ASN A 15 0.48 14.81 -8.75
N THR A 16 -0.55 13.99 -8.56
CA THR A 16 -0.79 13.27 -7.30
C THR A 16 -1.10 11.80 -7.55
N LEU A 17 -0.82 10.96 -6.55
CA LEU A 17 -1.20 9.56 -6.57
C LEU A 17 -2.73 9.39 -6.66
N LYS A 18 -3.51 10.22 -5.98
CA LYS A 18 -4.97 10.19 -6.05
C LYS A 18 -5.48 10.41 -7.47
N ALA A 19 -4.94 11.39 -8.19
CA ALA A 19 -5.30 11.65 -9.59
C ALA A 19 -4.92 10.47 -10.49
N ALA A 20 -3.75 9.86 -10.26
CA ALA A 20 -3.31 8.69 -11.00
C ALA A 20 -4.23 7.49 -10.79
N VAL A 21 -4.63 7.22 -9.54
CA VAL A 21 -5.60 6.16 -9.21
C VAL A 21 -6.92 6.37 -9.94
N GLY A 22 -7.44 7.59 -9.97
CA GLY A 22 -8.67 7.93 -10.71
C GLY A 22 -8.54 7.66 -12.21
N ARG A 23 -7.40 7.99 -12.82
CA ARG A 23 -7.16 7.73 -14.25
C ARG A 23 -7.07 6.23 -14.55
N VAL A 24 -6.37 5.47 -13.73
CA VAL A 24 -6.26 4.00 -13.91
C VAL A 24 -7.63 3.35 -13.72
N HIS A 25 -8.41 3.79 -12.76
CA HIS A 25 -9.77 3.27 -12.54
C HIS A 25 -10.69 3.55 -13.74
N GLY A 26 -10.52 4.67 -14.41
CA GLY A 26 -11.35 5.07 -15.56
C GLY A 26 -10.87 4.61 -16.92
N ASP A 27 -9.73 3.94 -17.03
CA ASP A 27 -9.13 3.52 -18.30
C ASP A 27 -8.56 2.10 -18.23
N ASP A 28 -9.24 1.14 -18.79
CA ASP A 28 -8.86 -0.27 -18.82
C ASP A 28 -7.50 -0.56 -19.50
N ARG A 29 -6.96 0.42 -20.22
CA ARG A 29 -5.62 0.32 -20.83
C ARG A 29 -4.51 0.58 -19.83
N LEU A 30 -4.81 1.20 -18.70
CA LEU A 30 -3.88 1.53 -17.64
C LEU A 30 -4.01 0.50 -16.52
N THR A 31 -2.88 0.00 -16.03
CA THR A 31 -2.87 -0.96 -14.92
C THR A 31 -1.82 -0.64 -13.87
N THR A 32 -0.87 0.21 -14.19
CA THR A 32 0.31 0.44 -13.35
C THR A 32 0.58 1.93 -13.20
N ILE A 33 0.80 2.33 -11.95
CA ILE A 33 1.28 3.66 -11.57
C ILE A 33 2.72 3.51 -11.09
N VAL A 34 3.63 4.29 -11.65
CA VAL A 34 5.03 4.38 -11.21
C VAL A 34 5.23 5.65 -10.40
N MET A 35 5.65 5.49 -9.15
CA MET A 35 5.90 6.57 -8.21
C MET A 35 7.35 7.02 -8.29
N GLY A 36 7.57 8.28 -8.58
CA GLY A 36 8.89 8.90 -8.57
C GLY A 36 9.35 9.30 -7.17
N LYS A 37 10.62 9.74 -7.09
CA LYS A 37 11.23 10.26 -5.86
C LYS A 37 10.41 11.41 -5.28
N GLY A 38 10.28 11.42 -3.98
CA GLY A 38 9.66 12.48 -3.20
C GLY A 38 8.59 12.02 -2.24
N GLU A 39 7.98 12.98 -1.57
CA GLU A 39 6.86 12.75 -0.67
C GLU A 39 5.54 12.99 -1.41
N HIS A 40 4.69 11.99 -1.39
CA HIS A 40 3.39 12.00 -2.05
C HIS A 40 2.30 12.02 -0.98
N ALA A 41 1.81 13.21 -0.66
CA ALA A 41 0.80 13.38 0.38
C ALA A 41 -0.59 12.90 -0.08
N ILE A 42 -1.31 12.26 0.84
CA ILE A 42 -2.72 11.90 0.68
C ILE A 42 -3.55 12.93 1.43
N ASP A 43 -4.40 13.66 0.71
CA ASP A 43 -5.22 14.76 1.26
C ASP A 43 -6.31 14.29 2.23
N SER A 44 -6.70 13.01 2.13
CA SER A 44 -7.68 12.38 3.01
C SER A 44 -7.01 11.53 4.09
N THR A 45 -7.79 10.91 4.97
CA THR A 45 -7.26 9.97 5.96
C THR A 45 -6.67 8.72 5.33
N THR A 46 -7.22 8.30 4.18
CA THR A 46 -6.84 7.07 3.47
C THR A 46 -7.15 7.23 1.99
N LEU A 47 -6.23 6.81 1.13
CA LEU A 47 -6.48 6.72 -0.30
C LEU A 47 -7.20 5.40 -0.62
N VAL A 48 -8.41 5.51 -1.12
CA VAL A 48 -9.21 4.33 -1.53
C VAL A 48 -8.84 3.91 -2.94
N ILE A 49 -8.47 2.63 -3.08
CA ILE A 49 -8.22 1.97 -4.35
C ILE A 49 -9.48 1.21 -4.76
N PRO A 50 -10.17 1.64 -5.82
CA PRO A 50 -11.48 1.09 -6.16
C PRO A 50 -11.43 -0.11 -7.12
N SER A 51 -10.29 -0.35 -7.77
CA SER A 51 -10.10 -1.42 -8.74
C SER A 51 -8.68 -1.98 -8.70
N ALA A 52 -8.48 -3.12 -9.34
CA ALA A 52 -7.16 -3.76 -9.41
C ALA A 52 -6.15 -2.86 -10.13
N MET A 53 -5.02 -2.63 -9.49
CA MET A 53 -3.90 -1.88 -10.08
C MET A 53 -2.60 -2.18 -9.37
N ASN A 54 -1.50 -1.86 -10.03
CA ASN A 54 -0.16 -1.93 -9.48
C ASN A 54 0.33 -0.50 -9.16
N ILE A 55 0.78 -0.27 -7.95
CA ILE A 55 1.44 0.97 -7.53
C ILE A 55 2.86 0.60 -7.16
N VAL A 56 3.81 1.01 -7.98
CA VAL A 56 5.22 0.63 -7.86
C VAL A 56 6.12 1.85 -7.82
N GLY A 57 7.14 1.81 -6.97
CA GLY A 57 8.18 2.82 -6.96
C GLY A 57 9.10 2.69 -8.17
N ASP A 58 9.66 3.81 -8.63
CA ASP A 58 10.71 3.82 -9.65
C ASP A 58 11.89 2.96 -9.16
N PRO A 59 12.26 1.89 -9.89
CA PRO A 59 13.32 0.99 -9.45
C PRO A 59 14.70 1.65 -9.41
N GLY A 60 14.89 2.77 -10.10
CA GLY A 60 16.12 3.56 -10.08
C GLY A 60 16.27 4.47 -8.85
N VAL A 61 15.26 4.54 -7.99
CA VAL A 61 15.22 5.38 -6.78
C VAL A 61 15.13 4.48 -5.54
N PRO A 62 15.92 4.72 -4.48
CA PRO A 62 15.76 3.99 -3.21
C PRO A 62 14.33 4.12 -2.67
N LYS A 63 13.76 3.02 -2.19
CA LYS A 63 12.36 3.01 -1.70
C LYS A 63 12.09 3.96 -0.54
N ASN A 64 13.10 4.27 0.28
CA ASN A 64 12.97 5.23 1.36
C ASN A 64 12.92 6.70 0.89
N GLU A 65 13.18 6.93 -0.39
CA GLU A 65 13.03 8.24 -1.04
C GLU A 65 11.73 8.34 -1.87
N ILE A 66 10.93 7.30 -1.91
CA ILE A 66 9.59 7.26 -2.53
C ILE A 66 8.58 7.07 -1.41
N VAL A 67 8.08 8.16 -0.86
CA VAL A 67 7.29 8.14 0.36
C VAL A 67 5.85 8.56 0.09
N VAL A 68 4.92 7.68 0.39
CA VAL A 68 3.50 8.01 0.46
C VAL A 68 3.18 8.41 1.91
N LEU A 69 2.79 9.68 2.10
CA LEU A 69 2.37 10.19 3.39
C LEU A 69 0.88 9.96 3.57
N GLY A 70 0.55 8.83 4.18
CA GLY A 70 -0.83 8.42 4.42
C GLY A 70 -1.03 6.92 4.26
N GLY A 71 -2.27 6.48 4.29
CA GLY A 71 -2.65 5.08 4.17
C GLY A 71 -3.35 4.76 2.84
N ILE A 72 -3.31 3.49 2.47
CA ILE A 72 -3.95 2.95 1.27
C ILE A 72 -4.97 1.90 1.70
N LYS A 73 -6.18 2.00 1.16
CA LYS A 73 -7.26 1.02 1.36
C LYS A 73 -7.65 0.38 0.03
N PHE A 74 -7.58 -0.95 -0.02
CA PHE A 74 -8.17 -1.73 -1.12
C PHE A 74 -9.63 -2.04 -0.79
N ASN A 75 -10.53 -1.52 -1.60
CA ASN A 75 -11.97 -1.67 -1.39
C ASN A 75 -12.42 -3.13 -1.49
N LYS A 76 -13.56 -3.41 -0.89
CA LYS A 76 -14.20 -4.72 -0.96
C LYS A 76 -14.64 -5.03 -2.41
N GLY A 77 -14.52 -6.30 -2.79
CA GLY A 77 -15.04 -6.80 -4.07
C GLY A 77 -14.20 -6.48 -5.29
N ILE A 78 -12.93 -6.06 -5.14
CA ILE A 78 -12.04 -5.83 -6.28
C ILE A 78 -11.77 -7.16 -6.99
N GLN A 79 -11.99 -7.16 -8.31
CA GLN A 79 -11.63 -8.28 -9.19
C GLN A 79 -10.22 -8.04 -9.75
N GLY A 80 -9.32 -9.00 -9.56
CA GLY A 80 -7.92 -8.93 -10.00
C GLY A 80 -6.95 -8.59 -8.88
N ASN A 81 -5.73 -8.25 -9.24
CA ASN A 81 -4.64 -8.02 -8.28
C ASN A 81 -4.52 -6.56 -7.86
N CYS A 82 -4.41 -6.37 -6.54
CA CYS A 82 -3.95 -5.12 -5.94
C CYS A 82 -2.50 -5.33 -5.49
N HIS A 83 -1.58 -4.52 -5.99
CA HIS A 83 -0.16 -4.70 -5.73
C HIS A 83 0.55 -3.40 -5.37
N LEU A 84 1.36 -3.45 -4.32
CA LEU A 84 2.27 -2.38 -3.92
C LEU A 84 3.71 -2.90 -3.97
N GLN A 85 4.64 -2.12 -4.54
CA GLN A 85 6.04 -2.53 -4.65
C GLN A 85 7.00 -1.36 -4.53
N HIS A 86 8.12 -1.58 -3.86
CA HIS A 86 9.27 -0.71 -3.84
C HIS A 86 8.96 0.75 -3.46
N LEU A 87 8.33 0.95 -2.32
CA LEU A 87 7.99 2.29 -1.77
C LEU A 87 7.86 2.24 -0.25
N THR A 88 7.75 3.42 0.35
CA THR A 88 7.53 3.59 1.79
C THR A 88 6.18 4.25 2.04
N LEU A 89 5.36 3.65 2.92
CA LEU A 89 4.14 4.24 3.46
C LEU A 89 4.44 4.76 4.86
N ARG A 90 4.20 6.04 5.10
CA ARG A 90 4.57 6.69 6.36
C ARG A 90 3.45 7.54 6.93
N GLN A 91 3.34 7.55 8.25
CA GLN A 91 2.49 8.46 9.02
C GLN A 91 1.01 8.44 8.64
N ALA A 92 0.49 7.27 8.29
CA ALA A 92 -0.94 7.12 8.07
C ALA A 92 -1.73 7.48 9.34
N LYS A 93 -2.82 8.22 9.18
CA LYS A 93 -3.69 8.64 10.29
C LYS A 93 -4.43 7.47 10.93
N TRP A 94 -4.55 6.35 10.22
CA TRP A 94 -5.14 5.11 10.68
C TRP A 94 -4.22 3.93 10.34
N PHE A 95 -4.55 3.18 9.31
CA PHE A 95 -3.80 2.03 8.84
C PHE A 95 -2.83 2.43 7.74
N GLY A 96 -1.67 1.82 7.68
CA GLY A 96 -0.76 1.98 6.54
C GLY A 96 -1.35 1.34 5.28
N VAL A 97 -1.73 0.08 5.38
CA VAL A 97 -2.46 -0.65 4.33
C VAL A 97 -3.67 -1.33 4.96
N TYR A 98 -4.83 -1.14 4.36
CA TYR A 98 -6.04 -1.82 4.74
C TYR A 98 -6.64 -2.56 3.54
N GLY A 99 -6.68 -3.87 3.57
CA GLY A 99 -7.26 -4.71 2.52
C GLY A 99 -8.60 -5.31 2.91
N GLU A 100 -9.67 -4.89 2.25
CA GLU A 100 -10.96 -5.60 2.23
C GLU A 100 -11.07 -6.48 0.96
N SER A 101 -10.08 -6.46 0.11
CA SER A 101 -9.81 -7.40 -0.99
C SER A 101 -8.37 -7.88 -0.87
N SER A 102 -8.08 -9.04 -1.43
CA SER A 102 -6.73 -9.62 -1.41
C SER A 102 -5.72 -8.71 -2.09
N PHE A 103 -4.52 -8.65 -1.55
CA PHE A 103 -3.44 -7.78 -2.04
C PHE A 103 -2.07 -8.43 -1.89
N THR A 104 -1.12 -7.93 -2.62
CA THR A 104 0.28 -8.29 -2.51
C THR A 104 1.14 -7.05 -2.27
N MET A 105 2.18 -7.21 -1.48
CA MET A 105 3.19 -6.20 -1.22
C MET A 105 4.57 -6.81 -1.39
N GLU A 106 5.47 -6.11 -2.05
CA GLU A 106 6.84 -6.55 -2.24
C GLU A 106 7.81 -5.38 -2.04
N ASP A 107 8.85 -5.60 -1.23
CA ASP A 107 9.87 -4.59 -0.97
C ASP A 107 9.30 -3.23 -0.50
N VAL A 108 8.36 -3.27 0.44
CA VAL A 108 7.65 -2.11 0.98
C VAL A 108 8.00 -1.90 2.45
N VAL A 109 8.17 -0.64 2.84
CA VAL A 109 8.27 -0.23 4.24
C VAL A 109 6.95 0.44 4.66
N VAL A 110 6.39 0.02 5.78
CA VAL A 110 5.23 0.65 6.42
C VAL A 110 5.65 1.10 7.81
N GLU A 111 5.61 2.40 8.06
CA GLU A 111 6.16 2.95 9.30
C GLU A 111 5.34 4.10 9.89
N GLN A 112 5.42 4.24 11.21
CA GLN A 112 4.87 5.38 11.95
C GLN A 112 3.37 5.62 11.71
N CYS A 113 2.62 4.56 11.44
CA CYS A 113 1.17 4.65 11.31
C CYS A 113 0.53 4.80 12.69
N ARG A 114 -0.58 5.53 12.75
CA ARG A 114 -1.23 5.80 14.04
C ARG A 114 -1.90 4.58 14.65
N SER A 115 -2.39 3.67 13.82
CA SER A 115 -3.04 2.42 14.24
C SER A 115 -2.24 1.21 13.76
N TYR A 116 -2.84 0.27 13.03
CA TYR A 116 -2.14 -0.90 12.50
C TYR A 116 -1.27 -0.53 11.30
N GLY A 117 -0.16 -1.25 11.11
CA GLY A 117 0.66 -1.11 9.91
C GLY A 117 -0.05 -1.69 8.69
N VAL A 118 -0.30 -2.99 8.70
CA VAL A 118 -1.01 -3.73 7.64
C VAL A 118 -2.20 -4.45 8.25
N TYR A 119 -3.38 -4.19 7.72
CA TYR A 119 -4.64 -4.78 8.16
C TYR A 119 -5.37 -5.45 7.01
N ALA A 120 -5.76 -6.70 7.19
CA ALA A 120 -6.60 -7.45 6.26
C ALA A 120 -7.90 -7.86 6.96
N SER A 121 -9.03 -7.69 6.32
CA SER A 121 -10.35 -8.02 6.88
C SER A 121 -11.28 -8.59 5.81
N GLY A 122 -12.00 -9.62 6.19
CA GLY A 122 -13.01 -10.26 5.37
C GLY A 122 -12.70 -11.71 5.01
N THR A 123 -13.74 -12.50 4.86
CA THR A 123 -13.62 -13.93 4.53
C THR A 123 -12.90 -14.14 3.21
N GLY A 124 -11.84 -14.93 3.23
CA GLY A 124 -11.04 -15.26 2.04
C GLY A 124 -10.09 -14.16 1.58
N VAL A 125 -10.03 -13.02 2.27
CA VAL A 125 -9.04 -11.97 1.97
C VAL A 125 -7.66 -12.43 2.41
N VAL A 126 -6.69 -12.36 1.52
CA VAL A 126 -5.29 -12.73 1.77
C VAL A 126 -4.37 -11.57 1.43
N GLY A 127 -3.64 -11.08 2.43
CA GLY A 127 -2.50 -10.19 2.24
C GLY A 127 -1.21 -10.99 2.13
N ARG A 128 -0.47 -10.87 1.04
CA ARG A 128 0.85 -11.50 0.87
C ARG A 128 1.93 -10.44 0.90
N CYS A 129 2.81 -10.54 1.88
CA CYS A 129 3.87 -9.56 2.13
C CYS A 129 5.24 -10.22 1.95
N THR A 130 5.95 -9.85 0.88
CA THR A 130 7.28 -10.37 0.55
C THR A 130 8.32 -9.28 0.77
N ASN A 131 9.32 -9.55 1.62
CA ASN A 131 10.37 -8.59 1.96
C ASN A 131 9.79 -7.22 2.40
N VAL A 132 8.80 -7.26 3.27
CA VAL A 132 8.11 -6.08 3.81
C VAL A 132 8.60 -5.81 5.22
N GLU A 133 8.89 -4.56 5.52
CA GLU A 133 9.23 -4.10 6.86
C GLU A 133 8.09 -3.27 7.43
N VAL A 134 7.62 -3.60 8.63
CA VAL A 134 6.56 -2.86 9.34
C VAL A 134 7.04 -2.52 10.73
N HIS A 135 7.16 -1.22 11.03
CA HIS A 135 7.66 -0.79 12.33
C HIS A 135 7.11 0.56 12.81
N GLN A 136 7.23 0.80 14.11
CA GLN A 136 6.82 2.04 14.77
C GLN A 136 5.35 2.42 14.57
N CYS A 137 4.47 1.44 14.38
CA CYS A 137 3.04 1.68 14.32
C CYS A 137 2.45 1.74 15.75
N GLY A 138 1.39 2.52 15.91
CA GLY A 138 0.77 2.77 17.22
C GLY A 138 0.11 1.54 17.84
N GLN A 139 -0.38 0.63 17.00
CA GLN A 139 -0.92 -0.67 17.39
C GLN A 139 -0.10 -1.79 16.75
N SER A 140 -0.68 -2.97 16.54
CA SER A 140 0.05 -4.09 15.93
C SER A 140 0.56 -3.76 14.53
N GLY A 141 1.75 -4.24 14.20
CA GLY A 141 2.30 -4.09 12.85
C GLY A 141 1.45 -4.79 11.81
N MET A 142 1.02 -6.02 12.10
CA MET A 142 0.15 -6.83 11.26
C MET A 142 -1.12 -7.22 12.02
N PHE A 143 -2.27 -7.14 11.37
CA PHE A 143 -3.55 -7.53 11.95
C PHE A 143 -4.46 -8.13 10.88
N ALA A 144 -5.06 -9.27 11.18
CA ALA A 144 -6.04 -9.91 10.31
C ALA A 144 -7.30 -10.24 11.12
N SER A 145 -8.49 -9.99 10.57
CA SER A 145 -9.77 -10.26 11.20
C SER A 145 -10.81 -10.79 10.20
N ASP A 146 -11.94 -11.22 10.73
CA ASP A 146 -13.12 -11.60 9.94
C ASP A 146 -12.85 -12.67 8.88
N GLY A 147 -11.95 -13.61 9.17
CA GLY A 147 -11.59 -14.69 8.26
C GLY A 147 -10.53 -14.34 7.22
N ALA A 148 -9.90 -13.18 7.36
CA ALA A 148 -8.73 -12.81 6.53
C ALA A 148 -7.44 -13.45 7.06
N SER A 149 -6.42 -13.48 6.22
CA SER A 149 -5.07 -13.90 6.58
C SER A 149 -4.01 -12.97 5.99
N ILE A 150 -2.85 -12.91 6.64
CA ILE A 150 -1.65 -12.23 6.13
C ILE A 150 -0.52 -13.25 6.13
N THR A 151 0.10 -13.45 4.97
CA THR A 151 1.25 -14.33 4.78
C THR A 151 2.51 -13.51 4.65
N LEU A 152 3.51 -13.82 5.47
CA LEU A 152 4.81 -13.16 5.47
C LEU A 152 5.84 -14.04 4.79
N ILE A 153 6.56 -13.51 3.81
CA ILE A 153 7.46 -14.24 2.92
C ILE A 153 8.79 -13.49 2.81
N GLY A 154 9.88 -14.24 2.75
CA GLY A 154 11.21 -13.73 2.49
C GLY A 154 12.01 -13.34 3.74
N ALA A 155 13.33 -13.49 3.65
CA ALA A 155 14.26 -13.30 4.76
C ALA A 155 14.37 -11.85 5.25
N LYS A 156 13.93 -10.89 4.42
CA LYS A 156 13.93 -9.46 4.76
C LYS A 156 12.59 -8.98 5.32
N THR A 157 11.61 -9.87 5.49
CA THR A 157 10.33 -9.51 6.10
C THR A 157 10.50 -9.38 7.60
N THR A 158 10.23 -8.19 8.14
CA THR A 158 10.36 -7.88 9.56
C THR A 158 9.17 -7.09 10.07
N VAL A 159 8.71 -7.44 11.28
CA VAL A 159 7.64 -6.73 11.99
C VAL A 159 8.15 -6.47 13.40
N HIS A 160 8.47 -5.21 13.72
CA HIS A 160 9.14 -4.88 14.98
C HIS A 160 8.81 -3.47 15.48
N HIS A 161 9.06 -3.23 16.76
CA HIS A 161 8.88 -1.93 17.42
C HIS A 161 7.51 -1.29 17.18
N ASN A 162 6.45 -2.10 17.11
CA ASN A 162 5.07 -1.66 17.02
C ASN A 162 4.43 -1.56 18.41
N CYS A 163 3.15 -1.21 18.49
CA CYS A 163 2.43 -0.95 19.74
C CYS A 163 3.05 0.20 20.54
N THR A 164 3.42 1.27 19.83
CA THR A 164 4.09 2.44 20.42
C THR A 164 3.15 3.32 21.25
N ARG A 165 1.83 3.15 21.09
CA ARG A 165 0.84 3.72 21.99
C ARG A 165 0.77 2.87 23.24
N GLY A 166 1.34 3.36 24.35
CA GLY A 166 1.15 2.73 25.63
C GLY A 166 -0.34 2.51 25.90
N ARG A 167 -0.69 1.35 26.48
CA ARG A 167 -2.01 1.20 27.09
C ARG A 167 -2.13 2.32 28.11
N SER A 168 -3.09 3.22 27.90
CA SER A 168 -3.59 4.00 29.02
C SER A 168 -4.32 3.03 29.93
N ASP A 169 -3.70 2.68 31.05
CA ASP A 169 -4.33 1.96 32.15
C ASP A 169 -5.55 2.74 32.64
#